data_976480dbc2102915647b243a37ceaddc
#
_entry.id   976480dbc2102915647b243a37ceaddc
#
_cell.length_a   1.000
_cell.length_b   1.000
_cell.length_c   1.000
_cell.angle_alpha   90.00
_cell.angle_beta   90.00
_cell.angle_gamma   90.00
#
_symmetry.space_group_name_H-M   'P 1'
#
loop_
_entity.id
_entity.type
_entity.pdbx_description
1 polymer ?
#
loop_
_entity_poly.entity_id
_entity_poly.type
_entity_poly.pdbx_seq_one_letter_code
_entity_poly.pdbx_strand_id
1 'polypeptide(L)'
;MLKFKSFLVLSAAVFLLSGCFESGDKKAAAGRQMPTSHVDIFVAQKADVPISFDYTATVTSNQDVIIYPKVGGTIIKQFFKPGDKVKAGEKLFLIDPEKYQASYDSLDAAVGVANANLKNAETEFKRISALYKKNAVSQKDYDAAVAAYDIANANLVSAKANLKSAKIDLGYTSIVAPFDGVVGDNKVDVGSLVVASQTQLVRLTKINPIEADFYIADVDNLSRKANLDSGAWQQLNSEAVLNLNNEDFTGKVTFIDNVVNTATGSVLAKASFDNSEGKILPGAFGHIKMSGFVQKNAFNIPQVALQQSATNTYVLVVKDGKVSQKNVKTSYQTKDMVVVTEGLEEGDKIIVNNFLKIGVGAPVETDKDLSANFLNKDANATSSK
;
A
#
# COMPACT_ATOMS: atom_id res chain seq x y z
N MET A 1 49.97 18.99 -51.66
CA MET A 1 49.68 19.23 -53.12
C MET A 1 48.34 19.92 -53.17
N LEU A 2 48.13 20.95 -53.67
CA LEU A 2 48.41 22.00 -54.67
C LEU A 2 47.44 23.11 -54.33
N LYS A 3 47.84 24.27 -53.91
CA LYS A 3 48.15 25.48 -54.69
C LYS A 3 46.92 26.21 -55.25
N PHE A 4 46.80 27.48 -54.78
CA PHE A 4 46.88 28.75 -55.56
C PHE A 4 45.54 29.20 -56.19
N LYS A 5 45.13 30.41 -56.22
CA LYS A 5 45.63 31.82 -56.14
C LYS A 5 44.32 32.69 -56.16
N SER A 6 44.20 33.67 -55.32
CA SER A 6 44.53 35.10 -55.64
C SER A 6 43.81 35.69 -56.87
N PHE A 7 42.97 36.71 -56.70
CA PHE A 7 43.15 37.98 -57.34
C PHE A 7 42.23 39.10 -56.80
N LEU A 8 42.79 40.12 -56.49
CA LEU A 8 42.50 41.47 -56.08
C LEU A 8 41.97 42.28 -57.29
N VAL A 9 40.88 43.09 -57.11
CA VAL A 9 40.81 44.40 -57.82
C VAL A 9 39.94 45.37 -57.03
N LEU A 10 40.53 46.37 -56.62
CA LEU A 10 40.32 47.73 -56.19
C LEU A 10 39.49 48.54 -57.20
N SER A 11 38.47 49.30 -56.77
CA SER A 11 38.16 50.62 -57.37
C SER A 11 37.36 51.49 -56.43
N ALA A 12 37.88 52.62 -56.12
CA ALA A 12 37.29 53.71 -55.35
C ALA A 12 36.40 54.56 -56.27
N ALA A 13 35.30 55.07 -55.69
CA ALA A 13 34.70 56.32 -56.19
C ALA A 13 34.09 57.09 -55.01
N VAL A 14 34.79 58.09 -54.62
CA VAL A 14 34.36 59.19 -53.75
C VAL A 14 33.44 60.10 -54.59
N PHE A 15 32.24 60.42 -54.07
CA PHE A 15 31.55 61.68 -54.45
C PHE A 15 30.87 62.28 -53.22
N LEU A 16 31.40 63.44 -52.90
CA LEU A 16 30.89 64.42 -51.94
C LEU A 16 29.59 65.05 -52.50
N LEU A 17 28.61 65.18 -51.61
CA LEU A 17 27.67 66.31 -51.71
C LEU A 17 27.21 66.69 -50.29
N SER A 18 27.71 67.83 -49.88
CA SER A 18 27.29 68.64 -48.72
C SER A 18 25.91 69.22 -48.98
N GLY A 19 25.07 69.28 -47.93
CA GLY A 19 23.86 70.06 -48.00
C GLY A 19 23.00 70.00 -46.73
N CYS A 20 22.98 71.10 -46.03
CA CYS A 20 21.96 71.61 -45.12
C CYS A 20 21.87 71.10 -43.70
N PHE A 21 22.48 71.82 -42.85
CA PHE A 21 22.17 72.04 -41.44
C PHE A 21 20.83 72.81 -41.33
N GLU A 22 19.79 72.19 -40.79
CA GLU A 22 18.58 72.91 -40.38
C GLU A 22 18.20 72.51 -38.99
N SER A 23 18.21 73.46 -38.07
CA SER A 23 17.76 73.39 -36.69
C SER A 23 16.31 73.12 -36.65
N GLY A 24 15.91 72.02 -36.05
CA GLY A 24 14.51 71.70 -35.87
C GLY A 24 14.26 70.84 -34.63
N ASP A 25 13.86 71.52 -33.61
CA ASP A 25 13.05 71.02 -32.46
C ASP A 25 13.38 69.67 -31.82
N LYS A 26 13.91 69.73 -30.62
CA LYS A 26 13.75 68.73 -29.58
C LYS A 26 12.28 68.43 -29.34
N LYS A 27 11.67 67.55 -30.17
CA LYS A 27 10.50 66.81 -29.72
C LYS A 27 10.98 65.79 -28.71
N ALA A 28 10.66 66.05 -27.42
CA ALA A 28 10.74 65.08 -26.36
C ALA A 28 10.18 63.75 -26.90
N ALA A 29 10.95 62.66 -26.73
CA ALA A 29 10.50 61.32 -26.93
C ALA A 29 9.27 61.14 -26.03
N ALA A 30 8.09 61.35 -26.61
CA ALA A 30 6.83 60.91 -25.99
C ALA A 30 6.99 59.38 -25.76
N GLY A 31 7.12 59.00 -24.52
CA GLY A 31 7.17 57.59 -24.16
C GLY A 31 6.05 56.88 -24.85
N ARG A 32 6.39 55.89 -25.69
CA ARG A 32 5.42 54.94 -26.20
C ARG A 32 4.73 54.35 -24.97
N GLN A 33 3.53 54.89 -24.65
CA GLN A 33 2.65 54.22 -23.73
C GLN A 33 2.40 52.83 -24.32
N MET A 34 2.99 51.79 -23.69
CA MET A 34 2.62 50.44 -24.06
C MET A 34 1.11 50.30 -23.91
N PRO A 35 0.40 49.78 -24.91
CA PRO A 35 -1.03 49.59 -24.83
C PRO A 35 -1.31 48.73 -23.57
N THR A 36 -2.25 49.18 -22.74
CA THR A 36 -2.68 48.48 -21.55
C THR A 36 -3.17 47.10 -21.95
N SER A 37 -2.55 46.06 -21.46
CA SER A 37 -2.97 44.70 -21.76
C SER A 37 -4.01 44.24 -20.76
N HIS A 38 -5.07 43.61 -21.24
CA HIS A 38 -6.12 43.00 -20.45
C HIS A 38 -5.68 41.64 -19.94
N VAL A 39 -5.85 41.35 -18.66
CA VAL A 39 -5.45 40.11 -18.02
C VAL A 39 -6.54 39.56 -17.09
N ASP A 40 -6.72 38.24 -17.10
CA ASP A 40 -7.54 37.57 -16.10
C ASP A 40 -6.69 37.27 -14.87
N ILE A 41 -7.33 37.36 -13.72
CA ILE A 41 -6.65 37.18 -12.43
C ILE A 41 -7.25 36.03 -11.62
N PHE A 42 -6.43 35.53 -10.73
CA PHE A 42 -6.79 34.65 -9.62
C PHE A 42 -6.35 35.33 -8.31
N VAL A 43 -7.28 35.50 -7.38
CA VAL A 43 -6.97 36.11 -6.08
C VAL A 43 -6.46 35.03 -5.13
N ALA A 44 -5.22 35.18 -4.66
CA ALA A 44 -4.62 34.27 -3.72
C ALA A 44 -5.34 34.31 -2.37
N GLN A 45 -5.81 33.15 -1.92
CA GLN A 45 -6.42 32.96 -0.60
C GLN A 45 -5.63 31.93 0.17
N LYS A 46 -5.30 32.25 1.40
CA LYS A 46 -4.58 31.33 2.30
C LYS A 46 -5.56 30.33 2.88
N ALA A 47 -5.30 29.06 2.68
CA ALA A 47 -6.15 27.96 3.13
C ALA A 47 -5.34 26.73 3.52
N ASP A 48 -6.00 25.81 4.19
CA ASP A 48 -5.52 24.45 4.37
C ASP A 48 -5.82 23.64 3.10
N VAL A 49 -4.79 23.20 2.39
CA VAL A 49 -4.92 22.56 1.08
C VAL A 49 -4.82 21.04 1.22
N PRO A 50 -5.85 20.27 0.81
CA PRO A 50 -5.78 18.81 0.82
C PRO A 50 -4.74 18.31 -0.18
N ILE A 51 -3.98 17.28 0.24
CA ILE A 51 -2.96 16.62 -0.57
C ILE A 51 -3.34 15.17 -0.77
N SER A 52 -3.23 14.71 -2.01
CA SER A 52 -3.43 13.31 -2.35
C SER A 52 -2.36 12.84 -3.33
N PHE A 53 -2.08 11.55 -3.31
CA PHE A 53 -1.09 10.90 -4.16
C PHE A 53 -1.77 9.80 -4.95
N ASP A 54 -1.48 9.74 -6.25
CA ASP A 54 -2.01 8.72 -7.14
C ASP A 54 -0.91 7.72 -7.49
N TYR A 55 -1.15 6.44 -7.25
CA TYR A 55 -0.24 5.35 -7.55
C TYR A 55 -0.94 4.24 -8.31
N THR A 56 -0.17 3.43 -9.03
CA THR A 56 -0.68 2.17 -9.57
C THR A 56 -0.69 1.11 -8.47
N ALA A 57 -1.77 0.35 -8.37
CA ALA A 57 -1.95 -0.69 -7.37
C ALA A 57 -2.29 -2.04 -7.99
N THR A 58 -1.84 -3.09 -7.33
CA THR A 58 -2.22 -4.47 -7.63
C THR A 58 -3.02 -5.01 -6.45
N VAL A 59 -4.19 -5.54 -6.74
CA VAL A 59 -5.04 -6.17 -5.73
C VAL A 59 -4.43 -7.50 -5.31
N THR A 60 -4.29 -7.70 -4.01
CA THR A 60 -3.74 -8.92 -3.42
C THR A 60 -4.66 -9.46 -2.32
N SER A 61 -4.53 -10.72 -2.02
CA SER A 61 -5.15 -11.32 -0.85
C SER A 61 -4.15 -11.32 0.31
N ASN A 62 -4.59 -10.98 1.51
CA ASN A 62 -3.75 -11.08 2.70
C ASN A 62 -3.51 -12.53 3.16
N GLN A 63 -4.32 -13.48 2.69
CA GLN A 63 -4.17 -14.91 2.96
C GLN A 63 -4.55 -15.72 1.71
N ASP A 64 -3.55 -16.31 1.09
CA ASP A 64 -3.69 -17.12 -0.11
C ASP A 64 -2.78 -18.34 0.03
N VAL A 65 -3.36 -19.51 0.21
CA VAL A 65 -2.62 -20.74 0.50
C VAL A 65 -3.10 -21.89 -0.36
N ILE A 66 -2.17 -22.76 -0.70
CA ILE A 66 -2.47 -24.08 -1.25
C ILE A 66 -2.54 -25.06 -0.07
N ILE A 67 -3.64 -25.79 0.03
CA ILE A 67 -3.88 -26.76 1.09
C ILE A 67 -3.24 -28.08 0.68
N TYR A 68 -2.45 -28.63 1.60
CA TYR A 68 -1.78 -29.92 1.50
C TYR A 68 -2.31 -30.87 2.58
N PRO A 69 -2.38 -32.20 2.30
CA PRO A 69 -2.73 -33.18 3.31
C PRO A 69 -1.54 -33.35 4.29
N LYS A 70 -1.81 -33.56 5.57
CA LYS A 70 -0.81 -33.85 6.59
C LYS A 70 -0.56 -35.36 6.73
N VAL A 71 -1.47 -36.17 6.22
CA VAL A 71 -1.37 -37.65 6.19
C VAL A 71 -1.69 -38.15 4.78
N GLY A 72 -1.17 -39.32 4.40
CA GLY A 72 -1.40 -39.92 3.10
C GLY A 72 -2.61 -40.88 3.12
N GLY A 73 -3.25 -41.07 1.96
CA GLY A 73 -4.37 -41.98 1.80
C GLY A 73 -5.23 -41.63 0.59
N THR A 74 -6.33 -42.37 0.41
CA THR A 74 -7.26 -42.11 -0.70
C THR A 74 -8.31 -41.07 -0.27
N ILE A 75 -8.60 -40.09 -1.12
CA ILE A 75 -9.72 -39.15 -0.90
C ILE A 75 -11.02 -39.90 -1.12
N ILE A 76 -11.87 -39.98 -0.09
CA ILE A 76 -13.16 -40.66 -0.17
C ILE A 76 -14.33 -39.68 -0.30
N LYS A 77 -14.13 -38.39 0.07
CA LYS A 77 -15.19 -37.38 -0.04
C LYS A 77 -14.62 -35.96 -0.18
N GLN A 78 -15.32 -35.17 -0.98
CA GLN A 78 -15.16 -33.73 -1.14
C GLN A 78 -16.47 -33.06 -0.67
N PHE A 79 -16.36 -31.94 0.08
CA PHE A 79 -17.51 -31.29 0.72
C PHE A 79 -17.86 -29.90 0.14
N PHE A 80 -17.14 -29.44 -0.85
CA PHE A 80 -17.30 -28.14 -1.50
C PHE A 80 -17.38 -28.28 -3.01
N LYS A 81 -17.78 -27.21 -3.69
CA LYS A 81 -17.61 -27.01 -5.13
C LYS A 81 -16.59 -25.89 -5.39
N PRO A 82 -15.82 -25.92 -6.49
CA PRO A 82 -15.00 -24.78 -6.88
C PRO A 82 -15.79 -23.48 -6.91
N GLY A 83 -15.27 -22.43 -6.29
CA GLY A 83 -15.92 -21.14 -6.14
C GLY A 83 -16.76 -20.96 -4.87
N ASP A 84 -16.96 -21.99 -4.07
CA ASP A 84 -17.73 -21.88 -2.82
C ASP A 84 -16.99 -21.03 -1.78
N LYS A 85 -17.76 -20.25 -1.01
CA LYS A 85 -17.28 -19.58 0.20
C LYS A 85 -17.33 -20.55 1.37
N VAL A 86 -16.22 -20.73 2.05
CA VAL A 86 -16.08 -21.63 3.21
C VAL A 86 -15.63 -20.86 4.45
N LYS A 87 -16.00 -21.36 5.63
CA LYS A 87 -15.59 -20.81 6.92
C LYS A 87 -14.41 -21.58 7.51
N ALA A 88 -13.64 -20.94 8.37
CA ALA A 88 -12.60 -21.60 9.15
C ALA A 88 -13.15 -22.82 9.89
N GLY A 89 -12.44 -23.96 9.78
CA GLY A 89 -12.86 -25.25 10.35
C GLY A 89 -13.86 -26.04 9.51
N GLU A 90 -14.38 -25.49 8.41
CA GLU A 90 -15.29 -26.22 7.51
C GLU A 90 -14.53 -27.34 6.77
N LYS A 91 -15.16 -28.51 6.65
CA LYS A 91 -14.55 -29.68 6.00
C LYS A 91 -14.44 -29.47 4.51
N LEU A 92 -13.25 -29.73 3.95
CA LEU A 92 -12.98 -29.65 2.53
C LEU A 92 -12.88 -31.06 1.91
N PHE A 93 -12.04 -31.91 2.47
CA PHE A 93 -11.86 -33.28 2.02
C PHE A 93 -11.84 -34.25 3.19
N LEU A 94 -12.16 -35.51 2.89
CA LEU A 94 -11.97 -36.62 3.80
C LEU A 94 -11.06 -37.64 3.12
N ILE A 95 -9.93 -37.91 3.75
CA ILE A 95 -9.06 -39.06 3.45
C ILE A 95 -9.60 -40.26 4.15
N ASP A 96 -9.49 -41.44 3.55
CA ASP A 96 -9.91 -42.70 4.15
C ASP A 96 -9.34 -42.87 5.56
N PRO A 97 -10.18 -42.86 6.62
CA PRO A 97 -9.73 -42.88 8.00
C PRO A 97 -9.52 -44.31 8.55
N GLU A 98 -9.90 -45.37 7.84
CA GLU A 98 -9.96 -46.74 8.38
C GLU A 98 -8.63 -47.19 9.01
N LYS A 99 -7.53 -47.00 8.31
CA LYS A 99 -6.18 -47.33 8.82
C LYS A 99 -5.83 -46.54 10.07
N TYR A 100 -6.15 -45.26 10.11
CA TYR A 100 -5.87 -44.34 11.23
C TYR A 100 -6.75 -44.64 12.43
N GLN A 101 -8.03 -44.98 12.19
CA GLN A 101 -8.96 -45.41 13.21
C GLN A 101 -8.51 -46.71 13.86
N ALA A 102 -8.12 -47.72 13.06
CA ALA A 102 -7.60 -48.98 13.59
C ALA A 102 -6.33 -48.80 14.44
N SER A 103 -5.44 -47.87 14.03
CA SER A 103 -4.26 -47.52 14.81
C SER A 103 -4.64 -46.85 16.14
N TYR A 104 -5.59 -45.91 16.11
CA TYR A 104 -6.10 -45.25 17.30
C TYR A 104 -6.70 -46.29 18.30
N ASP A 105 -7.58 -47.18 17.82
CA ASP A 105 -8.26 -48.18 18.64
C ASP A 105 -7.25 -49.16 19.26
N SER A 106 -6.21 -49.56 18.54
CA SER A 106 -5.14 -50.41 19.06
C SER A 106 -4.35 -49.74 20.19
N LEU A 107 -4.02 -48.45 20.03
CA LEU A 107 -3.27 -47.69 21.04
C LEU A 107 -4.13 -47.32 22.25
N ASP A 108 -5.44 -47.14 22.07
CA ASP A 108 -6.38 -46.96 23.17
C ASP A 108 -6.48 -48.21 24.02
N ALA A 109 -6.51 -49.39 23.41
CA ALA A 109 -6.44 -50.68 24.14
C ALA A 109 -5.11 -50.81 24.89
N ALA A 110 -3.97 -50.36 24.31
CA ALA A 110 -2.68 -50.37 24.99
C ALA A 110 -2.65 -49.45 26.25
N VAL A 111 -3.32 -48.30 26.18
CA VAL A 111 -3.51 -47.44 27.38
C VAL A 111 -4.32 -48.15 28.43
N GLY A 112 -5.37 -48.92 28.06
CA GLY A 112 -6.13 -49.75 28.99
C GLY A 112 -5.27 -50.76 29.73
N VAL A 113 -4.40 -51.48 29.02
CA VAL A 113 -3.45 -52.45 29.61
C VAL A 113 -2.46 -51.75 30.55
N ALA A 114 -1.84 -50.63 30.10
CA ALA A 114 -0.90 -49.88 30.94
C ALA A 114 -1.52 -49.33 32.22
N ASN A 115 -2.79 -48.88 32.14
CA ASN A 115 -3.56 -48.41 33.30
C ASN A 115 -3.86 -49.53 34.30
N ALA A 116 -4.21 -50.73 33.82
CA ALA A 116 -4.44 -51.91 34.66
C ALA A 116 -3.14 -52.31 35.40
N ASN A 117 -1.99 -52.28 34.68
CA ASN A 117 -0.69 -52.57 35.27
C ASN A 117 -0.30 -51.53 36.34
N LEU A 118 -0.53 -50.25 36.08
CA LEU A 118 -0.29 -49.19 37.07
C LEU A 118 -1.15 -49.39 38.33
N LYS A 119 -2.44 -49.71 38.15
CA LYS A 119 -3.36 -49.96 39.25
C LYS A 119 -2.89 -51.15 40.13
N ASN A 120 -2.38 -52.22 39.53
CA ASN A 120 -1.81 -53.37 40.22
C ASN A 120 -0.54 -52.95 41.01
N ALA A 121 0.40 -52.25 40.36
CA ALA A 121 1.62 -51.76 40.99
C ALA A 121 1.35 -50.78 42.15
N GLU A 122 0.38 -49.88 41.96
CA GLU A 122 -0.06 -48.92 42.98
C GLU A 122 -0.63 -49.64 44.21
N THR A 123 -1.47 -50.66 43.99
CA THR A 123 -2.05 -51.46 45.08
C THR A 123 -0.96 -52.18 45.87
N GLU A 124 0.01 -52.77 45.18
CA GLU A 124 1.16 -53.46 45.80
C GLU A 124 2.04 -52.49 46.56
N PHE A 125 2.39 -51.34 45.96
CA PHE A 125 3.15 -50.26 46.60
C PHE A 125 2.45 -49.77 47.89
N LYS A 126 1.15 -49.54 47.88
CA LYS A 126 0.37 -49.14 49.07
C LYS A 126 0.45 -50.20 50.17
N ARG A 127 0.33 -51.50 49.80
CA ARG A 127 0.42 -52.62 50.73
C ARG A 127 1.80 -52.72 51.36
N ILE A 128 2.87 -52.72 50.56
CA ILE A 128 4.26 -52.81 51.03
C ILE A 128 4.68 -51.59 51.87
N SER A 129 4.27 -50.39 51.45
CA SER A 129 4.49 -49.14 52.18
C SER A 129 3.88 -49.17 53.62
N ALA A 130 2.65 -49.71 53.72
CA ALA A 130 2.00 -49.86 55.02
C ALA A 130 2.71 -50.86 55.91
N LEU A 131 3.24 -51.98 55.37
CA LEU A 131 4.00 -52.97 56.07
C LEU A 131 5.43 -52.48 56.49
N TYR A 132 6.07 -51.72 55.62
CA TYR A 132 7.37 -51.09 55.87
C TYR A 132 7.32 -50.10 57.04
N LYS A 133 6.29 -49.29 57.14
CA LYS A 133 6.01 -48.39 58.27
C LYS A 133 5.84 -49.12 59.57
N LYS A 134 5.48 -50.45 59.57
CA LYS A 134 5.38 -51.33 60.73
C LYS A 134 6.59 -52.18 60.91
N ASN A 135 7.71 -51.96 60.21
CA ASN A 135 8.93 -52.76 60.18
C ASN A 135 8.70 -54.26 59.86
N ALA A 136 7.67 -54.57 59.05
CA ALA A 136 7.29 -55.94 58.72
C ALA A 136 7.85 -56.44 57.39
N VAL A 137 8.57 -55.60 56.61
CA VAL A 137 9.26 -55.92 55.38
C VAL A 137 10.61 -55.21 55.27
N SER A 138 11.50 -55.69 54.40
CA SER A 138 12.83 -55.12 54.20
C SER A 138 12.82 -53.84 53.41
N GLN A 139 13.87 -52.97 53.52
CA GLN A 139 14.11 -51.81 52.69
C GLN A 139 14.14 -52.20 51.19
N LYS A 140 14.78 -53.30 50.86
CA LYS A 140 14.86 -53.83 49.48
C LYS A 140 13.51 -54.11 48.92
N ASP A 141 12.55 -54.68 49.66
CA ASP A 141 11.20 -54.96 49.18
C ASP A 141 10.41 -53.68 48.98
N TYR A 142 10.62 -52.69 49.86
CA TYR A 142 10.00 -51.37 49.69
C TYR A 142 10.52 -50.67 48.45
N ASP A 143 11.86 -50.61 48.27
CA ASP A 143 12.48 -49.96 47.11
C ASP A 143 12.07 -50.65 45.78
N ALA A 144 11.90 -51.97 45.77
CA ALA A 144 11.41 -52.74 44.64
C ALA A 144 9.96 -52.37 44.28
N ALA A 145 9.07 -52.20 45.31
CA ALA A 145 7.68 -51.79 45.05
C ALA A 145 7.57 -50.36 44.56
N VAL A 146 8.41 -49.42 45.05
CA VAL A 146 8.52 -48.05 44.53
C VAL A 146 8.93 -48.10 43.05
N ALA A 147 10.00 -48.79 42.73
CA ALA A 147 10.49 -48.90 41.33
C ALA A 147 9.44 -49.51 40.39
N ALA A 148 8.73 -50.55 40.85
CA ALA A 148 7.65 -51.15 40.04
C ALA A 148 6.51 -50.21 39.77
N TYR A 149 6.11 -49.42 40.78
CA TYR A 149 5.08 -48.36 40.60
C TYR A 149 5.55 -47.27 39.62
N ASP A 150 6.77 -46.78 39.78
CA ASP A 150 7.33 -45.73 38.93
C ASP A 150 7.44 -46.20 37.46
N ILE A 151 7.90 -47.44 37.25
CA ILE A 151 7.96 -48.06 35.91
C ILE A 151 6.56 -48.19 35.31
N ALA A 152 5.60 -48.67 36.06
CA ALA A 152 4.22 -48.79 35.56
C ALA A 152 3.59 -47.43 35.22
N ASN A 153 3.86 -46.41 36.03
CA ASN A 153 3.42 -45.02 35.76
C ASN A 153 4.07 -44.46 34.50
N ALA A 154 5.39 -44.65 34.32
CA ALA A 154 6.11 -44.22 33.11
C ALA A 154 5.55 -44.91 31.85
N ASN A 155 5.22 -46.21 31.93
CA ASN A 155 4.63 -46.98 30.85
C ASN A 155 3.23 -46.42 30.46
N LEU A 156 2.40 -46.03 31.44
CA LEU A 156 1.10 -45.40 31.16
C LEU A 156 1.27 -44.06 30.48
N VAL A 157 2.23 -43.22 30.93
CA VAL A 157 2.54 -41.94 30.30
C VAL A 157 2.95 -42.14 28.84
N SER A 158 3.81 -43.12 28.55
CA SER A 158 4.26 -43.46 27.21
C SER A 158 3.09 -43.94 26.33
N ALA A 159 2.24 -44.86 26.84
CA ALA A 159 1.08 -45.34 26.11
C ALA A 159 0.08 -44.21 25.76
N LYS A 160 -0.17 -43.28 26.71
CA LYS A 160 -1.00 -42.09 26.48
C LYS A 160 -0.39 -41.16 25.41
N ALA A 161 0.93 -40.98 25.38
CA ALA A 161 1.61 -40.18 24.36
C ALA A 161 1.45 -40.80 22.97
N ASN A 162 1.57 -42.10 22.84
CA ASN A 162 1.36 -42.81 21.57
C ASN A 162 -0.10 -42.70 21.10
N LEU A 163 -1.07 -42.88 21.99
CA LEU A 163 -2.50 -42.68 21.68
C LEU A 163 -2.77 -41.26 21.21
N LYS A 164 -2.17 -40.24 21.85
CA LYS A 164 -2.32 -38.85 21.41
C LYS A 164 -1.79 -38.63 20.00
N SER A 165 -0.66 -39.24 19.63
CA SER A 165 -0.12 -39.18 18.27
C SER A 165 -1.11 -39.76 17.25
N ALA A 166 -1.63 -40.97 17.50
CA ALA A 166 -2.60 -41.61 16.60
C ALA A 166 -3.90 -40.80 16.48
N LYS A 167 -4.36 -40.17 17.58
CA LYS A 167 -5.50 -39.27 17.55
C LYS A 167 -5.30 -38.04 16.66
N ILE A 168 -4.09 -37.49 16.66
CA ILE A 168 -3.71 -36.37 15.79
C ILE A 168 -3.72 -36.81 14.35
N ASP A 169 -3.12 -37.97 14.03
CA ASP A 169 -3.07 -38.49 12.66
C ASP A 169 -4.46 -38.81 12.13
N LEU A 170 -5.32 -39.39 12.96
CA LEU A 170 -6.73 -39.59 12.62
C LEU A 170 -7.46 -38.27 12.36
N GLY A 171 -7.19 -37.24 13.20
CA GLY A 171 -7.74 -35.90 12.98
C GLY A 171 -7.32 -35.28 11.64
N TYR A 172 -6.11 -35.58 11.18
CA TYR A 172 -5.58 -35.08 9.92
C TYR A 172 -6.21 -35.74 8.68
N THR A 173 -6.95 -36.83 8.82
CA THR A 173 -7.75 -37.38 7.72
C THR A 173 -8.89 -36.48 7.29
N SER A 174 -9.41 -35.65 8.21
CA SER A 174 -10.42 -34.62 7.91
C SER A 174 -9.70 -33.30 7.63
N ILE A 175 -9.65 -32.93 6.36
CA ILE A 175 -9.01 -31.69 5.92
C ILE A 175 -10.01 -30.55 6.02
N VAL A 176 -9.66 -29.50 6.76
CA VAL A 176 -10.52 -28.34 7.02
C VAL A 176 -9.89 -27.05 6.52
N ALA A 177 -10.74 -26.05 6.24
CA ALA A 177 -10.31 -24.71 5.88
C ALA A 177 -9.60 -24.02 7.08
N PRO A 178 -8.39 -23.49 6.91
CA PRO A 178 -7.67 -22.80 7.98
C PRO A 178 -8.21 -21.40 8.31
N PHE A 179 -8.90 -20.76 7.37
CA PHE A 179 -9.52 -19.43 7.49
C PHE A 179 -10.72 -19.31 6.56
N ASP A 180 -11.51 -18.26 6.74
CA ASP A 180 -12.65 -17.92 5.87
C ASP A 180 -12.15 -17.47 4.50
N GLY A 181 -12.67 -18.07 3.42
CA GLY A 181 -12.22 -17.73 2.07
C GLY A 181 -13.05 -18.37 0.97
N VAL A 182 -12.58 -18.20 -0.26
CA VAL A 182 -13.13 -18.84 -1.44
C VAL A 182 -12.21 -19.97 -1.87
N VAL A 183 -12.81 -21.13 -2.09
CA VAL A 183 -12.09 -22.32 -2.54
C VAL A 183 -11.93 -22.24 -4.06
N GLY A 184 -10.69 -22.39 -4.53
CA GLY A 184 -10.38 -22.45 -5.97
C GLY A 184 -10.71 -23.78 -6.60
N ASP A 185 -10.15 -24.00 -7.78
CA ASP A 185 -10.25 -25.26 -8.50
C ASP A 185 -9.51 -26.38 -7.77
N ASN A 186 -10.14 -27.55 -7.61
CA ASN A 186 -9.54 -28.70 -6.98
C ASN A 186 -8.44 -29.32 -7.90
N LYS A 187 -7.35 -29.76 -7.28
CA LYS A 187 -6.22 -30.38 -7.99
C LYS A 187 -6.25 -31.91 -7.93
N VAL A 188 -7.21 -32.43 -7.18
CA VAL A 188 -7.41 -33.87 -6.95
C VAL A 188 -8.91 -34.19 -6.92
N ASP A 189 -9.27 -35.41 -7.32
CA ASP A 189 -10.64 -35.89 -7.32
C ASP A 189 -10.86 -36.95 -6.24
N VAL A 190 -12.13 -37.24 -5.93
CA VAL A 190 -12.51 -38.37 -5.09
C VAL A 190 -12.01 -39.66 -5.74
N GLY A 191 -11.34 -40.51 -4.97
CA GLY A 191 -10.64 -41.71 -5.43
C GLY A 191 -9.13 -41.52 -5.66
N SER A 192 -8.63 -40.27 -5.67
CA SER A 192 -7.19 -40.01 -5.81
C SER A 192 -6.41 -40.42 -4.58
N LEU A 193 -5.26 -41.04 -4.77
CA LEU A 193 -4.26 -41.28 -3.72
C LEU A 193 -3.44 -40.01 -3.49
N VAL A 194 -3.37 -39.53 -2.25
CA VAL A 194 -2.60 -38.34 -1.88
C VAL A 194 -1.46 -38.68 -0.93
N VAL A 195 -0.36 -37.94 -1.09
CA VAL A 195 0.86 -38.09 -0.28
C VAL A 195 1.00 -36.86 0.62
N ALA A 196 1.28 -37.10 1.92
CA ALA A 196 1.44 -36.06 2.92
C ALA A 196 2.47 -35.00 2.48
N SER A 197 2.12 -33.73 2.63
CA SER A 197 2.95 -32.56 2.34
C SER A 197 3.47 -32.43 0.90
N GLN A 198 3.01 -33.26 -0.04
CA GLN A 198 3.44 -33.24 -1.44
C GLN A 198 2.30 -32.95 -2.41
N THR A 199 1.14 -33.56 -2.20
CA THR A 199 0.01 -33.42 -3.11
C THR A 199 -0.74 -32.13 -2.84
N GLN A 200 -0.83 -31.25 -3.81
CA GLN A 200 -1.68 -30.07 -3.75
C GLN A 200 -3.14 -30.48 -3.86
N LEU A 201 -3.97 -30.04 -2.92
CA LEU A 201 -5.39 -30.38 -2.93
C LEU A 201 -6.23 -29.29 -3.56
N VAL A 202 -6.17 -28.10 -2.99
CA VAL A 202 -6.97 -26.96 -3.43
C VAL A 202 -6.33 -25.65 -2.93
N ARG A 203 -6.55 -24.57 -3.66
CA ARG A 203 -6.19 -23.23 -3.24
C ARG A 203 -7.33 -22.60 -2.43
N LEU A 204 -7.01 -21.99 -1.32
CA LEU A 204 -7.95 -21.21 -0.52
C LEU A 204 -7.46 -19.78 -0.44
N THR A 205 -8.30 -18.84 -0.90
CA THR A 205 -7.97 -17.42 -1.00
C THR A 205 -8.96 -16.62 -0.16
N LYS A 206 -8.46 -15.80 0.75
CA LYS A 206 -9.29 -14.86 1.49
C LYS A 206 -9.57 -13.65 0.61
N ILE A 207 -10.84 -13.35 0.38
CA ILE A 207 -11.27 -12.25 -0.48
C ILE A 207 -11.85 -11.06 0.28
N ASN A 208 -12.09 -11.19 1.59
CA ASN A 208 -12.58 -10.11 2.45
C ASN A 208 -11.94 -10.17 3.85
N PRO A 209 -11.34 -9.07 4.36
CA PRO A 209 -10.99 -7.89 3.58
C PRO A 209 -9.95 -8.22 2.51
N ILE A 210 -9.95 -7.42 1.41
CA ILE A 210 -8.96 -7.53 0.35
C ILE A 210 -7.94 -6.42 0.47
N GLU A 211 -6.72 -6.64 -0.01
CA GLU A 211 -5.64 -5.66 0.03
C GLU A 211 -5.28 -5.18 -1.37
N ALA A 212 -4.76 -3.96 -1.45
CA ALA A 212 -4.10 -3.46 -2.64
C ALA A 212 -2.68 -3.06 -2.27
N ASP A 213 -1.72 -3.64 -2.98
CA ASP A 213 -0.30 -3.34 -2.87
C ASP A 213 0.04 -2.23 -3.87
N PHE A 214 0.68 -1.17 -3.41
CA PHE A 214 1.16 -0.07 -4.23
C PHE A 214 2.53 0.41 -3.76
N TYR A 215 3.23 1.11 -4.64
CA TYR A 215 4.62 1.49 -4.41
C TYR A 215 4.74 3.00 -4.41
N ILE A 216 5.21 3.56 -3.31
CA ILE A 216 5.48 4.98 -3.12
C ILE A 216 6.94 5.23 -3.47
N ALA A 217 7.24 6.17 -4.38
CA ALA A 217 8.61 6.55 -4.66
C ALA A 217 9.32 7.02 -3.37
N ASP A 218 10.59 6.70 -3.20
CA ASP A 218 11.36 7.06 -2.00
C ASP A 218 11.39 8.57 -1.77
N VAL A 219 11.49 9.36 -2.84
CA VAL A 219 11.45 10.83 -2.80
C VAL A 219 10.11 11.33 -2.24
N ASP A 220 8.99 10.75 -2.66
CA ASP A 220 7.65 11.10 -2.16
C ASP A 220 7.49 10.72 -0.69
N ASN A 221 7.98 9.54 -0.32
CA ASN A 221 7.91 9.06 1.07
C ASN A 221 8.77 9.92 2.01
N LEU A 222 9.98 10.28 1.59
CA LEU A 222 10.86 11.17 2.35
C LEU A 222 10.26 12.57 2.47
N SER A 223 9.72 13.13 1.38
CA SER A 223 9.05 14.43 1.37
C SER A 223 7.83 14.44 2.30
N ARG A 224 7.00 13.40 2.21
CA ARG A 224 5.85 13.22 3.09
C ARG A 224 6.27 13.19 4.56
N LYS A 225 7.29 12.39 4.90
CA LYS A 225 7.78 12.25 6.26
C LYS A 225 8.36 13.58 6.77
N ALA A 226 9.20 14.26 5.99
CA ALA A 226 9.79 15.53 6.36
C ALA A 226 8.72 16.64 6.58
N ASN A 227 7.69 16.67 5.74
CA ASN A 227 6.59 17.63 5.87
C ASN A 227 5.70 17.35 7.08
N LEU A 228 5.49 16.08 7.44
CA LEU A 228 4.77 15.69 8.65
C LEU A 228 5.60 16.03 9.90
N ASP A 229 6.88 15.70 9.91
CA ASP A 229 7.80 15.95 11.04
C ASP A 229 7.99 17.45 11.30
N SER A 230 8.00 18.28 10.26
CA SER A 230 8.08 19.75 10.37
C SER A 230 6.76 20.42 10.75
N GLY A 231 5.64 19.68 10.71
CA GLY A 231 4.29 20.23 10.93
C GLY A 231 3.74 21.02 9.74
N ALA A 232 4.45 21.07 8.60
CA ALA A 232 3.95 21.68 7.38
C ALA A 232 2.71 20.94 6.85
N TRP A 233 2.70 19.61 6.99
CA TRP A 233 1.54 18.79 6.72
C TRP A 233 0.94 18.24 8.01
N GLN A 234 -0.38 18.06 7.99
CA GLN A 234 -1.11 17.35 9.02
C GLN A 234 -1.77 16.13 8.39
N GLN A 235 -1.63 14.96 9.00
CA GLN A 235 -2.37 13.77 8.61
C GLN A 235 -3.69 13.73 9.40
N LEU A 236 -4.81 13.78 8.69
CA LEU A 236 -6.16 13.74 9.28
C LEU A 236 -6.66 12.29 9.37
N ASN A 237 -6.39 11.51 8.34
CA ASN A 237 -6.76 10.10 8.25
C ASN A 237 -5.78 9.34 7.33
N SER A 238 -6.04 8.07 7.07
CA SER A 238 -5.25 7.21 6.16
C SER A 238 -6.17 6.66 5.07
N GLU A 239 -6.93 7.52 4.45
CA GLU A 239 -7.90 7.13 3.43
C GLU A 239 -7.20 6.72 2.13
N ALA A 240 -7.75 5.68 1.51
CA ALA A 240 -7.34 5.21 0.20
C ALA A 240 -8.58 4.94 -0.65
N VAL A 241 -8.58 5.41 -1.89
CA VAL A 241 -9.62 5.12 -2.88
C VAL A 241 -8.97 4.33 -4.00
N LEU A 242 -9.41 3.09 -4.19
CA LEU A 242 -8.98 2.20 -5.26
C LEU A 242 -9.95 2.31 -6.43
N ASN A 243 -9.47 2.74 -7.57
CA ASN A 243 -10.24 2.77 -8.82
C ASN A 243 -9.94 1.53 -9.66
N LEU A 244 -10.97 0.72 -9.93
CA LEU A 244 -10.93 -0.43 -10.81
C LEU A 244 -12.02 -0.27 -11.87
N ASN A 245 -11.65 -0.21 -13.15
CA ASN A 245 -12.61 -0.10 -14.26
C ASN A 245 -13.64 1.03 -14.10
N ASN A 246 -13.21 2.21 -13.60
CA ASN A 246 -14.06 3.38 -13.30
C ASN A 246 -15.04 3.17 -12.12
N GLU A 247 -14.86 2.15 -11.30
CA GLU A 247 -15.57 1.97 -10.03
C GLU A 247 -14.60 2.27 -8.88
N ASP A 248 -15.03 3.11 -7.95
CA ASP A 248 -14.22 3.54 -6.81
C ASP A 248 -14.59 2.74 -5.55
N PHE A 249 -13.57 2.20 -4.91
CA PHE A 249 -13.69 1.47 -3.65
C PHE A 249 -12.92 2.23 -2.55
N THR A 250 -13.62 2.58 -1.48
CA THR A 250 -13.02 3.30 -0.36
C THR A 250 -12.45 2.33 0.66
N GLY A 251 -11.24 2.60 1.11
CA GLY A 251 -10.53 1.80 2.10
C GLY A 251 -9.55 2.65 2.91
N LYS A 252 -8.59 1.98 3.54
CA LYS A 252 -7.60 2.64 4.39
C LYS A 252 -6.20 2.09 4.12
N VAL A 253 -5.21 2.96 4.10
CA VAL A 253 -3.80 2.55 4.14
C VAL A 253 -3.53 1.92 5.51
N THR A 254 -3.13 0.66 5.51
CA THR A 254 -2.89 -0.13 6.73
C THR A 254 -1.41 -0.30 7.02
N PHE A 255 -0.57 -0.19 5.99
CA PHE A 255 0.86 -0.42 6.10
C PHE A 255 1.64 0.42 5.09
N ILE A 256 2.75 0.98 5.52
CA ILE A 256 3.81 1.56 4.69
C ILE A 256 5.12 1.00 5.22
N ASP A 257 5.89 0.36 4.37
CA ASP A 257 7.16 -0.25 4.75
C ASP A 257 8.17 0.83 5.17
N ASN A 258 9.07 0.46 6.06
CA ASN A 258 10.19 1.30 6.49
C ASN A 258 11.46 1.06 5.68
N VAL A 259 11.43 0.11 4.75
CA VAL A 259 12.58 -0.28 3.92
C VAL A 259 12.31 0.10 2.47
N VAL A 260 13.25 0.84 1.89
CA VAL A 260 13.25 1.16 0.45
C VAL A 260 13.78 -0.04 -0.33
N ASN A 261 13.03 -0.49 -1.32
CA ASN A 261 13.54 -1.47 -2.28
C ASN A 261 14.59 -0.79 -3.17
N THR A 262 15.85 -1.17 -3.01
CA THR A 262 16.98 -0.55 -3.72
C THR A 262 16.98 -0.80 -5.22
N ALA A 263 16.29 -1.81 -5.69
CA ALA A 263 16.18 -2.09 -7.13
C ALA A 263 15.17 -1.18 -7.83
N THR A 264 14.13 -0.72 -7.12
CA THR A 264 13.04 0.09 -7.69
C THR A 264 13.01 1.53 -7.15
N GLY A 265 13.77 1.84 -6.09
CA GLY A 265 13.74 3.15 -5.43
C GLY A 265 12.35 3.47 -4.85
N SER A 266 11.64 2.47 -4.35
CA SER A 266 10.27 2.64 -3.86
C SER A 266 10.01 1.88 -2.57
N VAL A 267 8.99 2.29 -1.85
CA VAL A 267 8.52 1.71 -0.59
C VAL A 267 7.18 1.04 -0.82
N LEU A 268 7.04 -0.21 -0.39
CA LEU A 268 5.76 -0.92 -0.45
C LEU A 268 4.77 -0.29 0.53
N ALA A 269 3.56 -0.04 0.05
CA ALA A 269 2.42 0.32 0.87
C ALA A 269 1.23 -0.60 0.59
N LYS A 270 0.39 -0.80 1.59
CA LYS A 270 -0.80 -1.64 1.51
C LYS A 270 -2.01 -0.87 2.00
N ALA A 271 -3.10 -1.01 1.29
CA ALA A 271 -4.40 -0.51 1.72
C ALA A 271 -5.40 -1.67 1.77
N SER A 272 -6.29 -1.64 2.74
CA SER A 272 -7.32 -2.65 2.95
C SER A 272 -8.69 -2.10 2.60
N PHE A 273 -9.50 -2.93 1.91
CA PHE A 273 -10.81 -2.61 1.41
C PHE A 273 -11.82 -3.68 1.86
N ASP A 274 -13.02 -3.26 2.20
CA ASP A 274 -14.14 -4.20 2.35
C ASP A 274 -14.55 -4.74 0.99
N ASN A 275 -14.65 -6.05 0.90
CA ASN A 275 -15.05 -6.77 -0.31
C ASN A 275 -16.10 -7.84 0.00
N SER A 276 -17.04 -7.51 0.87
CA SER A 276 -18.12 -8.41 1.28
C SER A 276 -18.96 -8.89 0.10
N GLU A 277 -19.14 -8.03 -0.91
CA GLU A 277 -19.85 -8.35 -2.15
C GLU A 277 -19.04 -9.20 -3.14
N GLY A 278 -17.70 -9.28 -2.95
CA GLY A 278 -16.82 -10.05 -3.83
C GLY A 278 -16.56 -9.42 -5.19
N LYS A 279 -16.76 -8.10 -5.34
CA LYS A 279 -16.55 -7.36 -6.60
C LYS A 279 -15.08 -7.21 -6.96
N ILE A 280 -14.22 -7.09 -5.95
CA ILE A 280 -12.79 -6.90 -6.15
C ILE A 280 -12.11 -8.27 -6.20
N LEU A 281 -11.42 -8.56 -7.30
CA LEU A 281 -10.75 -9.85 -7.49
C LEU A 281 -9.24 -9.70 -7.25
N PRO A 282 -8.60 -10.64 -6.52
CA PRO A 282 -7.15 -10.70 -6.42
C PRO A 282 -6.50 -10.78 -7.81
N GLY A 283 -5.40 -10.07 -8.01
CA GLY A 283 -4.70 -9.98 -9.29
C GLY A 283 -5.19 -8.85 -10.20
N ALA A 284 -6.25 -8.12 -9.84
CA ALA A 284 -6.68 -6.96 -10.59
C ALA A 284 -5.68 -5.81 -10.44
N PHE A 285 -5.57 -4.99 -11.51
CA PHE A 285 -4.75 -3.77 -11.53
C PHE A 285 -5.65 -2.55 -11.57
N GLY A 286 -5.25 -1.51 -10.85
CA GLY A 286 -5.98 -0.25 -10.81
C GLY A 286 -5.11 0.91 -10.36
N HIS A 287 -5.77 2.03 -10.12
CA HIS A 287 -5.15 3.22 -9.54
C HIS A 287 -5.64 3.40 -8.10
N ILE A 288 -4.72 3.75 -7.22
CA ILE A 288 -5.04 4.04 -5.84
C ILE A 288 -4.69 5.49 -5.52
N LYS A 289 -5.66 6.23 -5.02
CA LYS A 289 -5.47 7.57 -4.49
C LYS A 289 -5.33 7.48 -2.98
N MET A 290 -4.15 7.82 -2.47
CA MET A 290 -3.89 7.98 -1.04
C MET A 290 -4.16 9.41 -0.64
N SER A 291 -5.05 9.66 0.30
CA SER A 291 -5.47 10.96 0.77
C SER A 291 -5.40 11.07 2.30
N GLY A 292 -5.89 12.18 2.84
CA GLY A 292 -5.91 12.41 4.28
C GLY A 292 -4.77 13.27 4.79
N PHE A 293 -4.00 13.89 3.90
CA PHE A 293 -2.97 14.87 4.24
C PHE A 293 -3.47 16.28 3.90
N VAL A 294 -3.05 17.25 4.71
CA VAL A 294 -3.39 18.66 4.51
C VAL A 294 -2.13 19.49 4.68
N GLN A 295 -1.80 20.31 3.66
CA GLN A 295 -0.79 21.34 3.76
C GLN A 295 -1.40 22.54 4.49
N LYS A 296 -0.81 22.91 5.61
CA LYS A 296 -1.28 24.04 6.42
C LYS A 296 -0.86 25.39 5.83
N ASN A 297 -1.78 26.36 5.94
CA ASN A 297 -1.48 27.78 5.67
C ASN A 297 -0.83 28.03 4.29
N ALA A 298 -1.28 27.40 3.23
CA ALA A 298 -0.74 27.51 1.88
C ALA A 298 -1.72 28.21 0.91
N PHE A 299 -1.23 28.51 -0.27
CA PHE A 299 -2.02 29.06 -1.36
C PHE A 299 -2.17 27.99 -2.45
N ASN A 300 -3.40 27.63 -2.82
CA ASN A 300 -3.68 26.74 -3.92
C ASN A 300 -3.95 27.60 -5.17
N ILE A 301 -3.01 27.65 -6.10
CA ILE A 301 -3.09 28.50 -7.29
C ILE A 301 -3.17 27.69 -8.58
N PRO A 302 -3.79 28.21 -9.66
CA PRO A 302 -3.80 27.53 -10.95
C PRO A 302 -2.38 27.28 -11.47
N GLN A 303 -2.09 26.05 -11.95
CA GLN A 303 -0.78 25.69 -12.47
C GLN A 303 -0.36 26.59 -13.64
N VAL A 304 -1.31 27.06 -14.45
CA VAL A 304 -1.04 27.97 -15.58
C VAL A 304 -0.41 29.29 -15.16
N ALA A 305 -0.60 29.73 -13.90
CA ALA A 305 -0.01 30.94 -13.37
C ALA A 305 1.47 30.81 -13.01
N LEU A 306 1.94 29.57 -12.81
CA LEU A 306 3.31 29.29 -12.42
C LEU A 306 4.24 29.44 -13.60
N GLN A 307 5.23 30.34 -13.48
CA GLN A 307 6.27 30.57 -14.48
C GLN A 307 7.60 30.10 -13.93
N GLN A 308 8.46 29.61 -14.82
CA GLN A 308 9.80 29.14 -14.45
C GLN A 308 10.85 29.85 -15.27
N SER A 309 11.85 30.39 -14.58
CA SER A 309 13.09 30.90 -15.20
C SER A 309 14.22 29.89 -15.00
N ALA A 310 15.39 30.16 -15.56
CA ALA A 310 16.55 29.30 -15.38
C ALA A 310 16.97 29.11 -13.91
N THR A 311 16.61 30.03 -13.03
CA THR A 311 17.05 30.05 -11.62
C THR A 311 15.93 30.01 -10.60
N ASN A 312 14.73 30.46 -10.95
CA ASN A 312 13.65 30.67 -9.99
C ASN A 312 12.27 30.28 -10.56
N THR A 313 11.40 29.84 -9.68
CA THR A 313 9.95 29.71 -9.95
C THR A 313 9.25 30.96 -9.44
N TYR A 314 8.36 31.52 -10.23
CA TYR A 314 7.70 32.79 -9.92
C TYR A 314 6.27 32.85 -10.47
N VAL A 315 5.51 33.80 -9.97
CA VAL A 315 4.20 34.18 -10.53
C VAL A 315 4.22 35.68 -10.88
N LEU A 316 3.37 36.07 -11.82
CA LEU A 316 3.11 37.47 -12.12
C LEU A 316 1.86 37.91 -11.38
N VAL A 317 1.97 39.04 -10.66
CA VAL A 317 0.87 39.63 -9.89
C VAL A 317 0.61 41.06 -10.37
N VAL A 318 -0.63 41.52 -10.22
CA VAL A 318 -0.99 42.93 -10.48
C VAL A 318 -0.81 43.71 -9.18
N LYS A 319 0.11 44.69 -9.19
CA LYS A 319 0.34 45.63 -8.10
C LYS A 319 0.26 47.05 -8.65
N ASP A 320 -0.63 47.87 -8.11
CA ASP A 320 -0.85 49.28 -8.53
C ASP A 320 -1.09 49.43 -10.02
N GLY A 321 -1.86 48.52 -10.65
CA GLY A 321 -2.14 48.51 -12.09
C GLY A 321 -0.96 48.12 -12.99
N LYS A 322 0.13 47.56 -12.42
CA LYS A 322 1.31 47.10 -13.12
C LYS A 322 1.64 45.67 -12.80
N VAL A 323 2.30 44.99 -13.76
CA VAL A 323 2.80 43.62 -13.57
C VAL A 323 4.02 43.65 -12.65
N SER A 324 3.97 42.86 -11.60
CA SER A 324 5.10 42.60 -10.68
C SER A 324 5.39 41.11 -10.63
N GLN A 325 6.67 40.76 -10.50
CA GLN A 325 7.10 39.38 -10.33
C GLN A 325 7.27 39.06 -8.83
N LYS A 326 6.68 37.96 -8.36
CA LYS A 326 6.93 37.40 -7.05
C LYS A 326 7.53 36.00 -7.16
N ASN A 327 8.73 35.79 -6.59
CA ASN A 327 9.31 34.46 -6.50
C ASN A 327 8.55 33.64 -5.48
N VAL A 328 8.27 32.40 -5.81
CA VAL A 328 7.45 31.50 -4.99
C VAL A 328 8.17 30.17 -4.73
N LYS A 329 7.87 29.55 -3.57
CA LYS A 329 8.23 28.16 -3.31
C LYS A 329 6.99 27.31 -3.38
N THR A 330 7.09 26.20 -4.09
CA THR A 330 6.01 25.23 -4.26
C THR A 330 6.31 23.96 -3.45
N SER A 331 5.28 23.35 -2.86
CA SER A 331 5.43 22.08 -2.12
C SER A 331 4.81 20.90 -2.84
N TYR A 332 3.66 21.10 -3.48
CA TYR A 332 2.89 20.05 -4.13
C TYR A 332 2.22 20.57 -5.39
N GLN A 333 2.10 19.72 -6.40
CA GLN A 333 1.54 20.09 -7.69
C GLN A 333 0.64 18.96 -8.20
N THR A 334 -0.53 19.36 -8.66
CA THR A 334 -1.46 18.50 -9.41
C THR A 334 -1.48 18.90 -10.89
N LYS A 335 -2.31 18.26 -11.67
CA LYS A 335 -2.50 18.59 -13.09
C LYS A 335 -3.01 20.04 -13.30
N ASP A 336 -3.87 20.52 -12.41
CA ASP A 336 -4.57 21.81 -12.59
C ASP A 336 -4.11 22.87 -11.59
N MET A 337 -3.59 22.49 -10.45
CA MET A 337 -3.26 23.40 -9.33
C MET A 337 -1.85 23.17 -8.76
N VAL A 338 -1.30 24.20 -8.15
CA VAL A 338 0.00 24.18 -7.45
C VAL A 338 -0.15 24.77 -6.06
N VAL A 339 0.42 24.10 -5.08
CA VAL A 339 0.45 24.56 -3.69
C VAL A 339 1.71 25.39 -3.47
N VAL A 340 1.52 26.67 -3.17
CA VAL A 340 2.58 27.64 -2.85
C VAL A 340 2.63 27.84 -1.34
N THR A 341 3.82 27.69 -0.77
CA THR A 341 4.04 27.81 0.67
C THR A 341 4.67 29.13 1.06
N GLU A 342 5.45 29.75 0.17
CA GLU A 342 6.16 31.01 0.43
C GLU A 342 6.13 31.92 -0.82
N GLY A 343 6.17 33.24 -0.58
CA GLY A 343 6.31 34.24 -1.64
C GLY A 343 5.00 34.92 -2.06
N LEU A 344 3.84 34.44 -1.59
CA LEU A 344 2.53 35.08 -1.80
C LEU A 344 1.99 35.68 -0.50
N GLU A 345 1.16 36.69 -0.66
CA GLU A 345 0.37 37.31 0.39
C GLU A 345 -1.13 37.13 0.10
N GLU A 346 -1.94 37.16 1.13
CA GLU A 346 -3.37 37.07 0.99
C GLU A 346 -3.92 38.27 0.21
N GLY A 347 -4.74 37.99 -0.80
CA GLY A 347 -5.29 39.03 -1.70
C GLY A 347 -4.41 39.37 -2.91
N ASP A 348 -3.24 38.73 -3.08
CA ASP A 348 -2.43 38.91 -4.29
C ASP A 348 -3.24 38.53 -5.54
N LYS A 349 -3.28 39.45 -6.52
CA LYS A 349 -3.95 39.24 -7.80
C LYS A 349 -3.02 38.60 -8.80
N ILE A 350 -3.05 37.28 -8.89
CA ILE A 350 -2.15 36.49 -9.74
C ILE A 350 -2.68 36.48 -11.17
N ILE A 351 -1.84 36.77 -12.15
CA ILE A 351 -2.20 36.73 -13.58
C ILE A 351 -2.22 35.29 -14.05
N VAL A 352 -3.27 34.92 -14.79
CA VAL A 352 -3.49 33.55 -15.28
C VAL A 352 -3.49 33.41 -16.81
N ASN A 353 -3.37 34.50 -17.56
CA ASN A 353 -3.32 34.48 -19.01
C ASN A 353 -2.45 35.59 -19.62
N ASN A 354 -2.36 35.64 -20.96
CA ASN A 354 -1.69 36.69 -21.74
C ASN A 354 -0.19 36.91 -21.45
N PHE A 355 0.50 35.93 -20.90
CA PHE A 355 1.93 36.04 -20.48
C PHE A 355 2.89 36.51 -21.59
N LEU A 356 2.59 36.21 -22.85
CA LEU A 356 3.43 36.61 -23.98
C LEU A 356 3.30 38.10 -24.36
N LYS A 357 2.25 38.76 -23.86
CA LYS A 357 1.94 40.15 -24.18
C LYS A 357 2.29 41.13 -23.05
N ILE A 358 2.69 40.61 -21.90
CA ILE A 358 2.96 41.40 -20.69
C ILE A 358 4.40 41.17 -20.24
N GLY A 359 5.02 42.19 -19.71
CA GLY A 359 6.33 42.15 -19.09
C GLY A 359 6.29 42.80 -17.71
N VAL A 360 7.27 42.51 -16.86
CA VAL A 360 7.38 43.14 -15.55
C VAL A 360 7.43 44.67 -15.71
N GLY A 361 6.59 45.38 -14.97
CA GLY A 361 6.43 46.84 -15.04
C GLY A 361 5.42 47.32 -16.09
N ALA A 362 4.89 46.46 -16.95
CA ALA A 362 3.88 46.83 -17.94
C ALA A 362 2.56 47.22 -17.25
N PRO A 363 1.85 48.24 -17.75
CA PRO A 363 0.51 48.58 -17.29
C PRO A 363 -0.48 47.48 -17.75
N VAL A 364 -1.34 47.03 -16.81
CA VAL A 364 -2.38 46.02 -17.08
C VAL A 364 -3.70 46.42 -16.46
N GLU A 365 -4.77 46.02 -17.11
CA GLU A 365 -6.15 46.13 -16.64
C GLU A 365 -6.72 44.71 -16.39
N THR A 366 -7.38 44.54 -15.25
CA THR A 366 -7.94 43.24 -14.86
C THR A 366 -9.34 43.08 -15.48
N ASP A 367 -9.53 42.03 -16.31
CA ASP A 367 -10.79 41.71 -16.93
C ASP A 367 -11.71 40.86 -16.07
N LYS A 368 -11.26 39.64 -15.75
CA LYS A 368 -12.06 38.64 -15.03
C LYS A 368 -11.30 38.12 -13.82
N ASP A 369 -12.03 37.95 -12.72
CA ASP A 369 -11.59 37.17 -11.59
C ASP A 369 -12.08 35.71 -11.76
N LEU A 370 -11.14 34.81 -11.97
CA LEU A 370 -11.42 33.39 -12.19
C LEU A 370 -11.31 32.55 -10.91
N SER A 371 -11.15 33.17 -9.73
CA SER A 371 -10.97 32.47 -8.45
C SER A 371 -12.09 31.48 -8.18
N ALA A 372 -13.34 31.88 -8.37
CA ALA A 372 -14.51 31.01 -8.18
C ALA A 372 -14.54 29.81 -9.15
N ASN A 373 -14.07 29.99 -10.38
CA ASN A 373 -14.08 28.93 -11.40
C ASN A 373 -13.07 27.81 -11.09
N PHE A 374 -11.90 28.19 -10.59
CA PHE A 374 -10.86 27.22 -10.23
C PHE A 374 -11.20 26.49 -8.91
N LEU A 375 -11.69 27.20 -7.91
CA LEU A 375 -12.07 26.61 -6.61
C LEU A 375 -13.26 25.66 -6.72
N ASN A 376 -14.27 25.98 -7.55
CA ASN A 376 -15.42 25.10 -7.80
C ASN A 376 -15.06 23.84 -8.60
N LYS A 377 -14.04 23.91 -9.44
CA LYS A 377 -13.57 22.74 -10.22
C LYS A 377 -12.91 21.71 -9.30
N ASP A 378 -12.14 22.17 -8.30
CA ASP A 378 -11.55 21.28 -7.29
C ASP A 378 -12.61 20.69 -6.33
N ALA A 379 -13.61 21.47 -5.94
CA ALA A 379 -14.72 21.00 -5.09
C ALA A 379 -15.56 19.93 -5.83
N ASN A 380 -15.81 20.10 -7.13
CA ASN A 380 -16.52 19.10 -7.94
C ASN A 380 -15.68 17.86 -8.25
N ALA A 381 -14.35 17.98 -8.36
CA ALA A 381 -13.46 16.83 -8.51
C ALA A 381 -13.38 15.97 -7.22
N THR A 382 -13.72 16.58 -6.07
CA THR A 382 -13.81 15.89 -4.77
C THR A 382 -15.22 15.41 -4.43
N SER A 383 -16.27 15.98 -5.04
CA SER A 383 -17.68 15.68 -4.73
C SER A 383 -18.42 14.91 -5.82
N SER A 384 -17.87 14.78 -7.02
CA SER A 384 -18.45 13.98 -8.08
C SER A 384 -17.79 12.63 -8.15
N LYS A 385 -18.13 11.76 -7.18
CA LYS A 385 -18.10 10.31 -7.38
C LYS A 385 -18.64 9.58 -6.15
#